data_6ce45f145fc5bf75326b445c60977061
#
_entry.id   6ce45f145fc5bf75326b445c60977061
#
_cell.length_a   1.000
_cell.length_b   1.000
_cell.length_c   1.000
_cell.angle_alpha   90.00
_cell.angle_beta   90.00
_cell.angle_gamma   90.00
#
_symmetry.space_group_name_H-M   'P 1'
#
loop_
_entity.id
_entity.type
_entity.pdbx_description
1 polymer ?
#
loop_
_entity_poly.entity_id
_entity_poly.type
_entity_poly.pdbx_seq_one_letter_code
_entity_poly.pdbx_strand_id
1 'polypeptide(L)'
;MNKASGGDAIPVELFQILKDDAVKVLHSICQQIWEIKQWPEDWKTSVFIPIPKKCNVKECSNYCTIALISLASKVMLKSLQARLQEYMNRELPDVQAGFRKSRGIRYQIANICWTIEKAKEFQKNIYFCFIDNAEAFVCVDQINC
;
A
#
# COMPACT_ATOMS: atom_id res chain seq x y z
N MET A 1 3.77 8.95 -20.98
CA MET A 1 3.78 9.29 -19.54
C MET A 1 5.02 8.64 -18.94
N ASN A 2 6.05 9.42 -18.66
CA ASN A 2 7.28 8.92 -18.07
C ASN A 2 7.04 8.59 -16.59
N LYS A 3 6.88 7.31 -16.26
CA LYS A 3 6.85 6.86 -14.86
C LYS A 3 8.27 6.56 -14.41
N ALA A 4 8.59 6.91 -13.16
CA ALA A 4 9.89 6.59 -12.58
C ALA A 4 10.11 5.07 -12.56
N SER A 5 11.26 4.65 -13.07
CA SER A 5 11.73 3.26 -12.97
C SER A 5 12.15 2.92 -11.55
N GLY A 6 12.16 1.64 -11.19
CA GLY A 6 12.77 1.17 -9.94
C GLY A 6 14.30 1.18 -9.99
N GLY A 7 14.94 0.55 -9.01
CA GLY A 7 16.40 0.42 -8.97
C GLY A 7 17.02 -0.36 -10.14
N ASP A 8 16.20 -1.16 -10.83
CA ASP A 8 16.57 -1.91 -12.04
C ASP A 8 16.62 -1.06 -13.32
N ALA A 9 16.22 0.21 -13.24
CA ALA A 9 16.13 1.15 -14.36
C ALA A 9 15.27 0.66 -15.55
N ILE A 10 14.43 -0.37 -15.37
CA ILE A 10 13.56 -0.90 -16.42
C ILE A 10 12.30 -0.04 -16.51
N PRO A 11 12.06 0.65 -17.64
CA PRO A 11 10.88 1.49 -17.81
C PRO A 11 9.63 0.64 -18.05
N VAL A 12 8.48 1.14 -17.58
CA VAL A 12 7.18 0.45 -17.79
C VAL A 12 6.82 0.31 -19.26
N GLU A 13 7.31 1.21 -20.10
CA GLU A 13 7.08 1.22 -21.54
C GLU A 13 7.61 -0.05 -22.22
N LEU A 14 8.70 -0.64 -21.70
CA LEU A 14 9.25 -1.89 -22.20
C LEU A 14 8.21 -3.03 -22.12
N PHE A 15 7.50 -3.12 -20.99
CA PHE A 15 6.47 -4.13 -20.80
C PHE A 15 5.24 -3.90 -21.70
N GLN A 16 4.96 -2.64 -22.06
CA GLN A 16 3.90 -2.30 -22.99
C GLN A 16 4.24 -2.72 -24.44
N ILE A 17 5.53 -2.65 -24.80
CA ILE A 17 6.02 -3.08 -26.13
C ILE A 17 6.01 -4.61 -26.24
N LEU A 18 6.51 -5.30 -25.22
CA LEU A 18 6.66 -6.76 -25.21
C LEU A 18 5.33 -7.51 -25.00
N LYS A 19 4.30 -6.86 -24.47
CA LYS A 19 2.94 -7.42 -24.28
C LYS A 19 2.96 -8.85 -23.71
N ASP A 20 2.51 -9.82 -24.51
CA ASP A 20 2.34 -11.23 -24.08
C ASP A 20 3.67 -11.91 -23.72
N ASP A 21 4.76 -11.56 -24.35
CA ASP A 21 6.07 -12.13 -24.04
C ASP A 21 6.59 -11.62 -22.69
N ALA A 22 6.35 -10.35 -22.36
CA ALA A 22 6.64 -9.84 -21.02
C ALA A 22 5.83 -10.58 -19.94
N VAL A 23 4.56 -10.88 -20.21
CA VAL A 23 3.70 -11.64 -19.27
C VAL A 23 4.25 -13.05 -19.06
N LYS A 24 4.67 -13.76 -20.12
CA LYS A 24 5.25 -15.11 -20.01
C LYS A 24 6.53 -15.12 -19.19
N VAL A 25 7.44 -14.15 -19.44
CA VAL A 25 8.70 -14.03 -18.71
C VAL A 25 8.44 -13.71 -17.24
N LEU A 26 7.58 -12.74 -16.94
CA LEU A 26 7.22 -12.40 -15.57
C LEU A 26 6.57 -13.57 -14.83
N HIS A 27 5.70 -14.31 -15.51
CA HIS A 27 5.05 -15.49 -14.94
C HIS A 27 6.09 -16.56 -14.57
N SER A 28 7.03 -16.86 -15.49
CA SER A 28 8.13 -17.81 -15.23
C SER A 28 8.99 -17.39 -14.05
N ILE A 29 9.36 -16.11 -13.96
CA ILE A 29 10.12 -15.58 -12.83
C ILE A 29 9.33 -15.73 -11.52
N CYS A 30 8.06 -15.37 -11.52
CA CYS A 30 7.20 -15.51 -10.33
C CYS A 30 7.06 -16.97 -9.88
N GLN A 31 6.95 -17.93 -10.82
CA GLN A 31 6.93 -19.34 -10.50
C GLN A 31 8.24 -19.80 -9.86
N GLN A 32 9.38 -19.45 -10.44
CA GLN A 32 10.69 -19.79 -9.87
C GLN A 32 10.86 -19.24 -8.45
N ILE A 33 10.48 -17.99 -8.21
CA ILE A 33 10.53 -17.39 -6.87
C ILE A 33 9.66 -18.18 -5.88
N TRP A 34 8.46 -18.59 -6.34
CA TRP A 34 7.53 -19.36 -5.51
C TRP A 34 8.07 -20.75 -5.16
N GLU A 35 8.74 -21.41 -6.10
CA GLU A 35 9.33 -22.73 -5.91
C GLU A 35 10.58 -22.68 -5.02
N ILE A 36 11.49 -21.75 -5.30
CA ILE A 36 12.78 -21.61 -4.59
C ILE A 36 12.61 -20.94 -3.21
N LYS A 37 11.50 -20.21 -2.99
CA LYS A 37 11.26 -19.41 -1.77
C LYS A 37 12.30 -18.34 -1.51
N GLN A 38 12.97 -17.87 -2.55
CA GLN A 38 13.98 -16.82 -2.46
C GLN A 38 13.66 -15.67 -3.42
N TRP A 39 13.72 -14.45 -2.91
CA TRP A 39 13.59 -13.23 -3.71
C TRP A 39 14.93 -12.91 -4.38
N PRO A 40 14.91 -12.44 -5.63
CA PRO A 40 16.12 -11.88 -6.26
C PRO A 40 16.67 -10.72 -5.42
N GLU A 41 17.99 -10.58 -5.35
CA GLU A 41 18.63 -9.52 -4.56
C GLU A 41 18.20 -8.12 -5.01
N ASP A 42 18.09 -7.90 -6.32
CA ASP A 42 17.61 -6.63 -6.88
C ASP A 42 16.17 -6.27 -6.47
N TRP A 43 15.37 -7.25 -6.05
CA TRP A 43 14.00 -7.02 -5.60
C TRP A 43 13.92 -6.71 -4.10
N LYS A 44 14.97 -6.97 -3.35
CA LYS A 44 15.08 -6.66 -1.93
C LYS A 44 15.48 -5.20 -1.69
N THR A 45 15.96 -4.52 -2.72
CA THR A 45 16.41 -3.13 -2.65
C THR A 45 15.35 -2.18 -3.16
N SER A 46 15.23 -0.99 -2.56
CA SER A 46 14.35 0.08 -3.00
C SER A 46 15.09 1.41 -3.01
N VAL A 47 14.70 2.28 -3.94
CA VAL A 47 15.19 3.66 -3.99
C VAL A 47 14.17 4.55 -3.27
N PHE A 48 14.60 5.23 -2.22
CA PHE A 48 13.75 6.15 -1.48
C PHE A 48 13.82 7.56 -2.05
N ILE A 49 12.65 8.11 -2.38
CA ILE A 49 12.52 9.50 -2.83
C ILE A 49 11.89 10.30 -1.70
N PRO A 50 12.60 11.28 -1.11
CA PRO A 50 12.02 12.16 -0.10
C PRO A 50 11.10 13.20 -0.76
N ILE A 51 9.85 13.27 -0.31
CA ILE A 51 8.87 14.28 -0.74
C ILE A 51 8.66 15.25 0.41
N PRO A 52 8.89 16.56 0.23
CA PRO A 52 8.68 17.52 1.30
C PRO A 52 7.19 17.66 1.65
N LYS A 53 6.88 17.64 2.93
CA LYS A 53 5.59 18.08 3.49
C LYS A 53 5.51 19.61 3.40
N LYS A 54 4.31 20.18 3.61
CA LYS A 54 4.04 21.63 3.49
C LYS A 54 4.77 22.54 4.51
N CYS A 55 5.77 22.02 5.23
CA CYS A 55 6.48 22.72 6.30
C CYS A 55 7.93 23.01 5.94
N ASN A 56 8.71 23.44 6.93
CA ASN A 56 10.11 23.76 6.78
C ASN A 56 10.92 22.58 6.18
N VAL A 57 11.47 22.79 4.99
CA VAL A 57 12.26 21.77 4.25
C VAL A 57 13.63 21.48 4.86
N LYS A 58 14.05 22.18 5.91
CA LYS A 58 15.34 21.99 6.57
C LYS A 58 15.35 20.82 7.57
N GLU A 59 14.18 20.31 7.94
CA GLU A 59 14.05 19.24 8.92
C GLU A 59 13.71 17.91 8.25
N CYS A 60 14.43 16.83 8.54
CA CYS A 60 14.18 15.49 8.00
C CYS A 60 12.78 14.95 8.33
N SER A 61 12.23 15.29 9.50
CA SER A 61 10.87 14.96 9.93
C SER A 61 9.78 15.50 9.01
N ASN A 62 10.09 16.51 8.22
CA ASN A 62 9.18 17.14 7.27
C ASN A 62 9.18 16.51 5.89
N TYR A 63 9.78 15.33 5.76
CA TYR A 63 9.74 14.56 4.52
C TYR A 63 8.92 13.28 4.69
N CYS A 64 8.21 12.93 3.63
CA CYS A 64 7.59 11.62 3.47
C CYS A 64 8.38 10.86 2.39
N THR A 65 8.82 9.65 2.68
CA THR A 65 9.57 8.86 1.71
C THR A 65 8.65 8.00 0.86
N ILE A 66 8.88 7.97 -0.45
CA ILE A 66 8.27 6.99 -1.36
C ILE A 66 9.35 6.01 -1.78
N ALA A 67 9.09 4.72 -1.56
CA ALA A 67 9.95 3.64 -2.01
C ALA A 67 9.63 3.27 -3.47
N LEU A 68 10.64 3.36 -4.33
CA LEU A 68 10.59 2.86 -5.70
C LEU A 68 11.23 1.48 -5.74
N ILE A 69 10.44 0.48 -6.05
CA ILE A 69 10.86 -0.91 -6.26
C ILE A 69 10.76 -1.26 -7.75
N SER A 70 11.42 -2.34 -8.17
CA SER A 70 11.36 -2.84 -9.54
C SER A 70 9.93 -3.12 -10.01
N LEU A 71 9.68 -2.99 -11.30
CA LEU A 71 8.34 -3.24 -11.84
C LEU A 71 7.95 -4.71 -11.75
N ALA A 72 8.90 -5.61 -11.96
CA ALA A 72 8.67 -7.04 -11.84
C ALA A 72 8.29 -7.44 -10.40
N SER A 73 8.99 -6.88 -9.40
CA SER A 73 8.63 -7.01 -7.98
C SER A 73 7.21 -6.52 -7.69
N LYS A 74 6.81 -5.36 -8.25
CA LYS A 74 5.44 -4.84 -8.11
C LYS A 74 4.38 -5.79 -8.67
N VAL A 75 4.65 -6.46 -9.79
CA VAL A 75 3.73 -7.43 -10.38
C VAL A 75 3.53 -8.62 -9.46
N MET A 76 4.62 -9.18 -8.91
CA MET A 76 4.55 -10.28 -7.94
C MET A 76 3.77 -9.87 -6.68
N LEU A 77 4.09 -8.72 -6.10
CA LEU A 77 3.40 -8.20 -4.91
C LEU A 77 1.91 -7.97 -5.17
N LYS A 78 1.53 -7.47 -6.35
CA LYS A 78 0.10 -7.31 -6.71
C LYS A 78 -0.61 -8.65 -6.87
N SER A 79 0.06 -9.66 -7.40
CA SER A 79 -0.50 -11.00 -7.50
C SER A 79 -0.75 -11.61 -6.10
N LEU A 80 0.20 -11.46 -5.18
CA LEU A 80 0.04 -11.87 -3.78
C LEU A 80 -1.06 -11.06 -3.08
N GLN A 81 -1.08 -9.75 -3.26
CA GLN A 81 -2.12 -8.87 -2.71
C GLN A 81 -3.52 -9.29 -3.16
N ALA A 82 -3.70 -9.63 -4.45
CA ALA A 82 -4.99 -10.04 -4.98
C ALA A 82 -5.50 -11.34 -4.29
N ARG A 83 -4.61 -12.29 -4.05
CA ARG A 83 -4.94 -13.53 -3.32
C ARG A 83 -5.26 -13.30 -1.86
N LEU A 84 -4.45 -12.47 -1.19
CA LEU A 84 -4.66 -12.11 0.22
C LEU A 84 -5.92 -11.28 0.42
N GLN A 85 -6.31 -10.47 -0.57
CA GLN A 85 -7.48 -9.60 -0.45
C GLN A 85 -8.78 -10.35 -0.21
N GLU A 86 -8.95 -11.52 -0.81
CA GLU A 86 -10.13 -12.36 -0.59
C GLU A 86 -10.17 -12.88 0.85
N TYR A 87 -9.03 -13.34 1.36
CA TYR A 87 -8.90 -13.77 2.74
C TYR A 87 -9.13 -12.61 3.71
N MET A 88 -8.46 -11.49 3.50
CA MET A 88 -8.59 -10.30 4.36
C MET A 88 -10.03 -9.78 4.42
N ASN A 89 -10.75 -9.78 3.30
CA ASN A 89 -12.14 -9.33 3.29
C ASN A 89 -13.06 -10.20 4.15
N ARG A 90 -12.71 -11.46 4.35
CA ARG A 90 -13.46 -12.40 5.18
C ARG A 90 -13.11 -12.28 6.66
N GLU A 91 -11.83 -12.12 6.96
CA GLU A 91 -11.31 -12.12 8.34
C GLU A 91 -11.39 -10.74 9.02
N LEU A 92 -11.35 -9.65 8.23
CA LEU A 92 -11.39 -8.30 8.81
C LEU A 92 -12.80 -7.97 9.31
N PRO A 93 -12.91 -7.43 10.53
CA PRO A 93 -14.20 -7.01 11.08
C PRO A 93 -14.83 -5.90 10.24
N ASP A 94 -16.16 -5.82 10.25
CA ASP A 94 -16.89 -4.84 9.43
C ASP A 94 -16.61 -3.38 9.76
N VAL A 95 -16.15 -3.11 10.96
CA VAL A 95 -15.76 -1.75 11.38
C VAL A 95 -14.45 -1.29 10.74
N GLN A 96 -13.61 -2.21 10.27
CA GLN A 96 -12.36 -1.88 9.59
C GLN A 96 -12.64 -1.32 8.20
N ALA A 97 -12.32 -0.04 7.99
CA ALA A 97 -12.49 0.63 6.69
C ALA A 97 -11.18 0.79 5.92
N GLY A 98 -10.06 0.95 6.62
CA GLY A 98 -8.75 1.13 6.00
C GLY A 98 -8.36 -0.06 5.14
N PHE A 99 -7.81 0.23 3.95
CA PHE A 99 -7.34 -0.76 2.97
C PHE A 99 -8.40 -1.74 2.43
N ARG A 100 -9.68 -1.46 2.65
CA ARG A 100 -10.79 -2.26 2.09
C ARG A 100 -11.38 -1.61 0.84
N LYS A 101 -11.64 -2.45 -0.17
CA LYS A 101 -12.34 -2.02 -1.40
C LYS A 101 -13.75 -1.53 -1.04
N SER A 102 -14.16 -0.44 -1.66
CA SER A 102 -15.49 0.20 -1.48
C SER A 102 -15.76 0.79 -0.09
N ARG A 103 -14.76 0.87 0.80
CA ARG A 103 -14.85 1.49 2.12
C ARG A 103 -14.02 2.79 2.15
N GLY A 104 -14.43 3.79 1.36
CA GLY A 104 -13.71 5.07 1.25
C GLY A 104 -13.97 6.03 2.43
N ILE A 105 -13.14 7.06 2.53
CA ILE A 105 -13.21 8.12 3.55
C ILE A 105 -14.62 8.74 3.63
N ARG A 106 -15.29 8.95 2.50
CA ARG A 106 -16.64 9.53 2.46
C ARG A 106 -17.66 8.72 3.27
N TYR A 107 -17.59 7.39 3.24
CA TYR A 107 -18.46 6.54 4.03
C TYR A 107 -18.19 6.68 5.52
N GLN A 108 -16.93 6.81 5.92
CA GLN A 108 -16.56 6.98 7.33
C GLN A 108 -17.01 8.34 7.86
N ILE A 109 -16.88 9.40 7.08
CA ILE A 109 -17.42 10.71 7.42
C ILE A 109 -18.94 10.64 7.57
N ALA A 110 -19.66 10.00 6.63
CA ALA A 110 -21.10 9.83 6.71
C ALA A 110 -21.51 9.05 7.97
N ASN A 111 -20.80 7.99 8.34
CA ASN A 111 -21.06 7.23 9.57
C ASN A 111 -20.91 8.09 10.82
N ILE A 112 -19.86 8.92 10.89
CA ILE A 112 -19.65 9.84 12.01
C ILE A 112 -20.78 10.86 12.07
N CYS A 113 -21.12 11.49 10.94
CA CYS A 113 -22.23 12.46 10.88
C CYS A 113 -23.55 11.82 11.33
N TRP A 114 -23.85 10.64 10.82
CA TRP A 114 -25.06 9.91 11.21
C TRP A 114 -25.08 9.57 12.71
N THR A 115 -23.95 9.17 13.28
CA THR A 115 -23.81 8.88 14.72
C THR A 115 -24.08 10.15 15.55
N ILE A 116 -23.56 11.31 15.11
CA ILE A 116 -23.80 12.60 15.76
C ILE A 116 -25.27 12.98 15.70
N GLU A 117 -25.91 12.82 14.54
CA GLU A 117 -27.34 13.11 14.37
C GLU A 117 -28.22 12.23 15.26
N LYS A 118 -27.92 10.94 15.33
CA LYS A 118 -28.65 10.02 16.22
C LYS A 118 -28.44 10.34 17.68
N ALA A 119 -27.23 10.71 18.10
CA ALA A 119 -26.99 11.12 19.47
C ALA A 119 -27.78 12.38 19.83
N LYS A 120 -27.91 13.36 18.92
CA LYS A 120 -28.74 14.55 19.11
C LYS A 120 -30.23 14.19 19.21
N GLU A 121 -30.73 13.31 18.34
CA GLU A 121 -32.11 12.86 18.34
C GLU A 121 -32.49 12.21 19.69
N PHE A 122 -31.60 11.39 20.23
CA PHE A 122 -31.82 10.72 21.51
C PHE A 122 -31.29 11.49 22.73
N GLN A 123 -30.85 12.73 22.55
CA GLN A 123 -30.27 13.59 23.60
C GLN A 123 -29.17 12.90 24.43
N LYS A 124 -28.35 12.10 23.75
CA LYS A 124 -27.21 11.39 24.39
C LYS A 124 -25.89 12.06 24.07
N ASN A 125 -25.06 12.20 25.09
CA ASN A 125 -23.69 12.64 24.91
C ASN A 125 -22.87 11.53 24.25
N ILE A 126 -22.06 11.89 23.25
CA ILE A 126 -21.07 11.02 22.63
C ILE A 126 -19.69 11.68 22.72
N TYR A 127 -18.68 10.86 22.83
CA TYR A 127 -17.28 11.30 22.89
C TYR A 127 -16.51 10.58 21.80
N PHE A 128 -15.68 11.32 21.05
CA PHE A 128 -14.80 10.78 20.02
C PHE A 128 -13.36 10.87 20.50
N CYS A 129 -12.63 9.79 20.31
CA CYS A 129 -11.18 9.76 20.47
C CYS A 129 -10.55 9.40 19.11
N PHE A 130 -9.65 10.26 18.62
CA PHE A 130 -8.91 10.02 17.37
C PHE A 130 -7.47 9.69 17.74
N ILE A 131 -6.99 8.53 17.25
CA ILE A 131 -5.62 8.08 17.46
C ILE A 131 -4.94 8.05 16.11
N ASP A 132 -3.88 8.84 15.95
CA ASP A 132 -3.04 8.88 14.77
C ASP A 132 -1.64 8.36 15.10
N ASN A 133 -1.21 7.35 14.35
CA ASN A 133 0.13 6.76 14.50
C ASN A 133 1.07 7.43 13.50
N ALA A 134 2.05 8.16 13.98
CA ALA A 134 2.95 8.95 13.15
C ALA A 134 3.73 8.13 12.10
N GLU A 135 4.13 6.91 12.43
CA GLU A 135 4.98 6.06 11.58
C GLU A 135 4.62 4.58 11.69
N ALA A 136 3.34 4.25 11.49
CA ALA A 136 2.83 2.89 11.71
C ALA A 136 3.57 1.80 10.91
N PHE A 137 4.01 2.09 9.69
CA PHE A 137 4.71 1.10 8.85
C PHE A 137 6.20 0.96 9.16
N VAL A 138 6.83 1.98 9.76
CA VAL A 138 8.25 1.93 10.14
C VAL A 138 8.44 1.12 11.42
N CYS A 139 7.42 1.08 12.26
CA CYS A 139 7.45 0.36 13.54
C CYS A 139 7.11 -1.14 13.43
N VAL A 140 6.84 -1.64 12.22
CA VAL A 140 6.59 -3.08 12.02
C VAL A 140 7.90 -3.85 12.11
N ASP A 141 7.96 -4.79 13.04
CA ASP A 141 9.11 -5.70 13.17
C ASP A 141 9.13 -6.68 11.98
N GLN A 142 10.09 -6.47 11.07
CA GLN A 142 10.22 -7.26 9.84
C GLN A 142 10.85 -8.65 10.08
N ILE A 143 11.35 -8.93 11.28
CA ILE A 143 12.03 -10.20 11.58
C ILE A 143 11.01 -11.34 11.82
N ASN A 144 9.79 -10.99 12.20
CA ASN A 144 8.72 -11.94 12.53
C ASN A 144 7.58 -11.96 11.51
N CYS A 145 7.78 -11.43 10.30
CA CYS A 145 6.79 -11.45 9.22
C CYS A 145 7.08 -12.52 8.18
#